data_c89edc8e7426213dbb77f061c086db0c
#
_entry.id   c89edc8e7426213dbb77f061c086db0c
#
_cell.length_a   1.000
_cell.length_b   1.000
_cell.length_c   1.000
_cell.angle_alpha   90.00
_cell.angle_beta   90.00
_cell.angle_gamma   90.00
#
_symmetry.space_group_name_H-M   'P 1'
#
loop_
_entity.id
_entity.type
_entity.pdbx_description
1 polymer ?
#
loop_
_entity_poly.entity_id
_entity_poly.type
_entity_poly.pdbx_seq_one_letter_code
_entity_poly.pdbx_strand_id
1 'polypeptide(L)'
;YYHGESAESCLTQIEDLIDTLVPMDVREARDAVQTLLPPGAARNALDCALWDLEAKVVGKPLWQLAGLATAPKPLQTAFTISLGDPAAMENDAAKAAAQGFGLLKLKLTGEGDRERVDAVRKGAPDVRLIVDANESWAALDIEAEASALAALGVEMIEQPVPVGQDALLDGIKSPVPLLADESCQSSADLELCARYYDGINIKLDKAGGLTEALKMAREAEACGLKLMVGCMLSTSLGIAPAFLVAQAALWVDLDGPILLAEDREDGFRFEQGMIVAS
;
A
#
# COMPACT_ATOMS: atom_id res chain seq x y z
N TYR A 1 -7.58 8.95 -8.01
CA TYR A 1 -8.00 7.58 -7.68
C TYR A 1 -7.63 6.64 -8.82
N TYR A 2 -7.30 5.40 -8.51
CA TYR A 2 -7.13 4.36 -9.51
C TYR A 2 -8.46 4.15 -10.25
N HIS A 3 -8.39 3.73 -11.51
CA HIS A 3 -9.55 3.38 -12.34
C HIS A 3 -10.58 4.49 -12.62
N GLY A 4 -10.32 5.75 -12.24
CA GLY A 4 -11.23 6.88 -12.49
C GLY A 4 -12.57 6.79 -11.74
N GLU A 5 -12.62 6.07 -10.62
CA GLU A 5 -13.82 5.88 -9.81
C GLU A 5 -14.22 7.14 -9.03
N SER A 6 -15.50 7.26 -8.74
CA SER A 6 -16.08 8.21 -7.78
C SER A 6 -16.94 7.47 -6.76
N ALA A 7 -17.28 8.13 -5.65
CA ALA A 7 -18.18 7.54 -4.67
C ALA A 7 -19.53 7.15 -5.29
N GLU A 8 -20.08 7.99 -6.18
CA GLU A 8 -21.33 7.72 -6.89
C GLU A 8 -21.20 6.50 -7.80
N SER A 9 -20.10 6.39 -8.57
CA SER A 9 -19.90 5.25 -9.46
C SER A 9 -19.75 3.95 -8.68
N CYS A 10 -19.06 3.98 -7.52
CA CYS A 10 -18.94 2.81 -6.65
C CYS A 10 -20.29 2.39 -6.06
N LEU A 11 -21.09 3.35 -5.59
CA LEU A 11 -22.44 3.06 -5.07
C LEU A 11 -23.33 2.43 -6.15
N THR A 12 -23.35 3.00 -7.36
CA THR A 12 -24.11 2.44 -8.49
C THR A 12 -23.70 0.99 -8.78
N GLN A 13 -22.40 0.70 -8.85
CA GLN A 13 -21.91 -0.65 -9.09
C GLN A 13 -22.37 -1.63 -7.99
N ILE A 14 -22.40 -1.19 -6.74
CA ILE A 14 -22.84 -2.01 -5.60
C ILE A 14 -24.36 -2.25 -5.67
N GLU A 15 -25.15 -1.19 -5.90
CA GLU A 15 -26.61 -1.26 -5.98
C GLU A 15 -27.07 -2.18 -7.11
N ASP A 16 -26.43 -2.12 -8.29
CA ASP A 16 -26.74 -2.96 -9.44
C ASP A 16 -26.54 -4.47 -9.17
N LEU A 17 -25.68 -4.81 -8.19
CA LEU A 17 -25.35 -6.20 -7.87
C LEU A 17 -26.05 -6.76 -6.63
N ILE A 18 -26.56 -5.92 -5.75
CA ILE A 18 -27.04 -6.38 -4.43
C ILE A 18 -28.12 -7.45 -4.54
N ASP A 19 -29.06 -7.29 -5.46
CA ASP A 19 -30.15 -8.25 -5.67
C ASP A 19 -29.67 -9.59 -6.24
N THR A 20 -28.52 -9.60 -6.92
CA THR A 20 -27.88 -10.81 -7.42
C THR A 20 -27.16 -11.56 -6.32
N LEU A 21 -26.52 -10.85 -5.40
CA LEU A 21 -25.68 -11.40 -4.34
C LEU A 21 -26.50 -11.90 -3.13
N VAL A 22 -27.57 -11.20 -2.76
CA VAL A 22 -28.37 -11.49 -1.55
C VAL A 22 -28.87 -12.95 -1.47
N PRO A 23 -29.33 -13.62 -2.53
CA PRO A 23 -29.77 -15.01 -2.45
C PRO A 23 -28.64 -16.04 -2.39
N MET A 24 -27.37 -15.63 -2.54
CA MET A 24 -26.22 -16.54 -2.54
C MET A 24 -25.75 -16.87 -1.12
N ASP A 25 -25.08 -18.01 -0.96
CA ASP A 25 -24.23 -18.24 0.21
C ASP A 25 -23.11 -17.19 0.25
N VAL A 26 -22.67 -16.79 1.45
CA VAL A 26 -21.70 -15.69 1.61
C VAL A 26 -20.38 -15.95 0.88
N ARG A 27 -19.95 -17.20 0.82
CA ARG A 27 -18.73 -17.58 0.10
C ARG A 27 -18.93 -17.56 -1.41
N GLU A 28 -20.08 -18.06 -1.89
CA GLU A 28 -20.45 -17.97 -3.30
C GLU A 28 -20.57 -16.51 -3.76
N ALA A 29 -21.17 -15.65 -2.94
CA ALA A 29 -21.27 -14.21 -3.22
C ALA A 29 -19.88 -13.58 -3.32
N ARG A 30 -18.96 -13.90 -2.40
CA ARG A 30 -17.58 -13.40 -2.42
C ARG A 30 -16.81 -13.83 -3.67
N ASP A 31 -16.96 -15.10 -4.09
CA ASP A 31 -16.34 -15.61 -5.31
C ASP A 31 -16.97 -14.96 -6.56
N ALA A 32 -18.28 -14.75 -6.56
CA ALA A 32 -19.01 -14.09 -7.66
C ALA A 32 -18.55 -12.63 -7.85
N VAL A 33 -18.34 -11.87 -6.77
CA VAL A 33 -17.88 -10.47 -6.82
C VAL A 33 -16.56 -10.33 -7.58
N GLN A 34 -15.66 -11.34 -7.50
CA GLN A 34 -14.37 -11.31 -8.21
C GLN A 34 -14.54 -11.30 -9.75
N THR A 35 -15.66 -11.80 -10.26
CA THR A 35 -15.94 -11.88 -11.70
C THR A 35 -16.98 -10.86 -12.17
N LEU A 36 -17.87 -10.44 -11.28
CA LEU A 36 -18.96 -9.50 -11.60
C LEU A 36 -18.50 -8.04 -11.56
N LEU A 37 -17.48 -7.71 -10.79
CA LEU A 37 -16.90 -6.37 -10.72
C LEU A 37 -15.44 -6.37 -11.18
N PRO A 38 -15.02 -5.32 -11.89
CA PRO A 38 -13.59 -5.08 -12.13
C PRO A 38 -12.85 -4.83 -10.81
N PRO A 39 -11.50 -4.94 -10.79
CA PRO A 39 -10.70 -4.41 -9.68
C PRO A 39 -11.04 -2.94 -9.41
N GLY A 40 -11.03 -2.53 -8.16
CA GLY A 40 -11.35 -1.15 -7.77
C GLY A 40 -12.07 -1.06 -6.43
N ALA A 41 -12.49 0.15 -6.06
CA ALA A 41 -13.02 0.46 -4.75
C ALA A 41 -14.41 -0.19 -4.49
N ALA A 42 -15.26 -0.31 -5.49
CA ALA A 42 -16.57 -0.98 -5.34
C ALA A 42 -16.40 -2.46 -5.01
N ARG A 43 -15.53 -3.16 -5.76
CA ARG A 43 -15.20 -4.56 -5.48
C ARG A 43 -14.53 -4.72 -4.12
N ASN A 44 -13.58 -3.84 -3.77
CA ASN A 44 -12.92 -3.85 -2.47
C ASN A 44 -13.96 -3.76 -1.33
N ALA A 45 -14.90 -2.82 -1.42
CA ALA A 45 -15.93 -2.65 -0.39
C ALA A 45 -16.80 -3.90 -0.21
N LEU A 46 -17.29 -4.49 -1.31
CA LEU A 46 -18.14 -5.70 -1.26
C LEU A 46 -17.34 -6.93 -0.80
N ASP A 47 -16.15 -7.16 -1.35
CA ASP A 47 -15.31 -8.29 -0.96
C ASP A 47 -14.98 -8.26 0.53
N CYS A 48 -14.54 -7.11 1.05
CA CYS A 48 -14.22 -6.97 2.47
C CYS A 48 -15.46 -7.11 3.38
N ALA A 49 -16.62 -6.60 2.95
CA ALA A 49 -17.87 -6.79 3.68
C ALA A 49 -18.31 -8.26 3.73
N LEU A 50 -18.13 -9.01 2.63
CA LEU A 50 -18.45 -10.43 2.58
C LEU A 50 -17.48 -11.28 3.41
N TRP A 51 -16.19 -10.92 3.46
CA TRP A 51 -15.24 -11.52 4.38
C TRP A 51 -15.63 -11.31 5.85
N ASP A 52 -16.03 -10.10 6.22
CA ASP A 52 -16.49 -9.78 7.58
C ASP A 52 -17.79 -10.53 7.92
N LEU A 53 -18.73 -10.58 6.98
CA LEU A 53 -19.97 -11.35 7.14
C LEU A 53 -19.68 -12.86 7.33
N GLU A 54 -18.80 -13.45 6.50
CA GLU A 54 -18.43 -14.86 6.65
C GLU A 54 -17.80 -15.12 8.03
N ALA A 55 -16.91 -14.24 8.49
CA ALA A 55 -16.29 -14.35 9.81
C ALA A 55 -17.33 -14.37 10.94
N LYS A 56 -18.34 -13.50 10.86
CA LYS A 56 -19.46 -13.44 11.82
C LYS A 56 -20.35 -14.67 11.75
N VAL A 57 -20.70 -15.14 10.56
CA VAL A 57 -21.55 -16.32 10.35
C VAL A 57 -20.88 -17.58 10.89
N VAL A 58 -19.59 -17.78 10.63
CA VAL A 58 -18.86 -18.95 11.12
C VAL A 58 -18.31 -18.82 12.55
N GLY A 59 -18.43 -17.64 13.16
CA GLY A 59 -17.97 -17.37 14.52
C GLY A 59 -16.45 -17.45 14.70
N LYS A 60 -15.69 -17.09 13.65
CA LYS A 60 -14.21 -17.10 13.69
C LYS A 60 -13.67 -15.70 13.40
N PRO A 61 -12.56 -15.30 14.04
CA PRO A 61 -11.88 -14.07 13.68
C PRO A 61 -11.47 -14.06 12.21
N LEU A 62 -11.60 -12.90 11.56
CA LEU A 62 -11.27 -12.74 10.14
C LEU A 62 -9.86 -13.20 9.78
N TRP A 63 -8.88 -12.92 10.64
CA TRP A 63 -7.50 -13.32 10.41
C TRP A 63 -7.32 -14.84 10.27
N GLN A 64 -8.12 -15.66 10.98
CA GLN A 64 -8.08 -17.11 10.83
C GLN A 64 -8.66 -17.55 9.48
N LEU A 65 -9.73 -16.92 9.02
CA LEU A 65 -10.29 -17.19 7.69
C LEU A 65 -9.34 -16.76 6.58
N ALA A 66 -8.63 -15.65 6.77
CA ALA A 66 -7.61 -15.16 5.85
C ALA A 66 -6.35 -16.05 5.82
N GLY A 67 -6.27 -17.05 6.71
CA GLY A 67 -5.18 -18.03 6.72
C GLY A 67 -3.94 -17.63 7.52
N LEU A 68 -4.03 -16.59 8.38
CA LEU A 68 -2.92 -16.24 9.27
C LEU A 68 -2.74 -17.31 10.35
N ALA A 69 -1.50 -17.68 10.63
CA ALA A 69 -1.18 -18.70 11.63
C ALA A 69 -1.37 -18.20 13.07
N THR A 70 -1.28 -16.91 13.31
CA THR A 70 -1.43 -16.25 14.62
C THR A 70 -2.26 -14.99 14.48
N ALA A 71 -2.81 -14.51 15.61
CA ALA A 71 -3.44 -13.19 15.63
C ALA A 71 -2.49 -12.09 15.14
N PRO A 72 -3.00 -11.08 14.43
CA PRO A 72 -2.18 -9.98 13.94
C PRO A 72 -1.42 -9.29 15.06
N LYS A 73 -0.17 -8.92 14.78
CA LYS A 73 0.69 -8.17 15.70
C LYS A 73 0.67 -6.69 15.33
N PRO A 74 0.99 -5.79 16.27
CA PRO A 74 1.25 -4.40 15.94
C PRO A 74 2.30 -4.29 14.83
N LEU A 75 2.09 -3.37 13.88
CA LEU A 75 2.98 -3.13 12.74
C LEU A 75 3.50 -1.69 12.77
N GLN A 76 4.79 -1.52 12.48
CA GLN A 76 5.33 -0.19 12.20
C GLN A 76 4.80 0.28 10.85
N THR A 77 4.07 1.41 10.82
CA THR A 77 3.68 2.06 9.57
C THR A 77 4.62 3.20 9.22
N ALA A 78 4.79 3.44 7.92
CA ALA A 78 5.36 4.69 7.45
C ALA A 78 4.44 5.85 7.84
N PHE A 79 5.05 7.03 7.98
CA PHE A 79 4.36 8.31 7.98
C PHE A 79 4.78 9.08 6.75
N THR A 80 3.80 9.51 5.94
CA THR A 80 4.07 10.18 4.67
C THR A 80 4.41 11.64 4.91
N ILE A 81 5.63 12.03 4.52
CA ILE A 81 6.05 13.43 4.43
C ILE A 81 5.59 13.96 3.08
N SER A 82 4.67 14.91 3.12
CA SER A 82 4.14 15.57 1.93
C SER A 82 5.23 16.29 1.16
N LEU A 83 5.07 16.35 -0.17
CA LEU A 83 5.98 17.10 -1.03
C LEU A 83 5.99 18.59 -0.64
N GLY A 84 7.18 19.14 -0.47
CA GLY A 84 7.40 20.53 -0.10
C GLY A 84 8.81 21.00 -0.46
N ASP A 85 9.14 22.20 -0.04
CA ASP A 85 10.54 22.64 -0.08
C ASP A 85 11.39 21.87 0.96
N PRO A 86 12.71 21.73 0.74
CA PRO A 86 13.57 20.92 1.62
C PRO A 86 13.49 21.31 3.09
N ALA A 87 13.41 22.61 3.42
CA ALA A 87 13.37 23.07 4.81
C ALA A 87 12.04 22.72 5.51
N ALA A 88 10.93 22.80 4.78
CA ALA A 88 9.63 22.36 5.29
C ALA A 88 9.65 20.83 5.55
N MET A 89 10.17 20.03 4.61
CA MET A 89 10.25 18.59 4.74
C MET A 89 11.19 18.15 5.88
N GLU A 90 12.34 18.87 6.10
CA GLU A 90 13.23 18.67 7.26
C GLU A 90 12.47 18.85 8.58
N ASN A 91 11.72 19.96 8.70
CA ASN A 91 10.95 20.26 9.91
C ASN A 91 9.83 19.24 10.16
N ASP A 92 9.14 18.80 9.12
CA ASP A 92 8.06 17.81 9.26
C ASP A 92 8.61 16.41 9.58
N ALA A 93 9.77 16.05 9.04
CA ALA A 93 10.48 14.84 9.43
C ALA A 93 10.90 14.86 10.90
N ALA A 94 11.44 16.00 11.38
CA ALA A 94 11.81 16.16 12.78
C ALA A 94 10.59 16.03 13.73
N LYS A 95 9.45 16.60 13.35
CA LYS A 95 8.19 16.45 14.11
C LYS A 95 7.71 15.00 14.14
N ALA A 96 7.70 14.32 12.98
CA ALA A 96 7.28 12.93 12.89
C ALA A 96 8.20 12.02 13.73
N ALA A 97 9.52 12.21 13.67
CA ALA A 97 10.48 11.49 14.49
C ALA A 97 10.24 11.73 16.00
N ALA A 98 9.96 12.98 16.41
CA ALA A 98 9.65 13.33 17.79
C ALA A 98 8.32 12.71 18.28
N GLN A 99 7.38 12.41 17.38
CA GLN A 99 6.14 11.68 17.65
C GLN A 99 6.36 10.16 17.71
N GLY A 100 7.57 9.67 17.44
CA GLY A 100 7.93 8.25 17.52
C GLY A 100 7.78 7.47 16.21
N PHE A 101 7.53 8.13 15.07
CA PHE A 101 7.52 7.44 13.79
C PHE A 101 8.94 6.98 13.44
N GLY A 102 9.12 5.65 13.35
CA GLY A 102 10.40 5.02 13.03
C GLY A 102 10.59 4.72 11.54
N LEU A 103 9.60 5.03 10.70
CA LEU A 103 9.65 4.89 9.24
C LEU A 103 8.94 6.08 8.60
N LEU A 104 9.63 6.77 7.68
CA LEU A 104 9.05 7.86 6.90
C LEU A 104 9.01 7.49 5.41
N LYS A 105 7.93 7.88 4.73
CA LYS A 105 7.78 7.78 3.28
C LYS A 105 7.80 9.19 2.69
N LEU A 106 8.63 9.41 1.67
CA LEU A 106 8.75 10.70 1.00
C LEU A 106 8.19 10.61 -0.40
N LYS A 107 7.40 11.61 -0.79
CA LYS A 107 6.96 11.79 -2.17
C LYS A 107 8.02 12.57 -2.95
N LEU A 108 8.37 12.09 -4.16
CA LEU A 108 9.38 12.66 -5.04
C LEU A 108 8.74 13.08 -6.37
N THR A 109 9.48 13.84 -7.19
CA THR A 109 8.99 14.43 -8.45
C THR A 109 9.97 14.32 -9.61
N GLY A 110 11.16 13.73 -9.38
CA GLY A 110 12.24 13.70 -10.36
C GLY A 110 13.11 14.96 -10.37
N GLU A 111 12.68 16.05 -9.75
CA GLU A 111 13.44 17.30 -9.68
C GLU A 111 13.69 17.70 -8.21
N GLY A 112 14.95 17.93 -7.82
CA GLY A 112 15.34 18.30 -6.47
C GLY A 112 15.12 17.20 -5.42
N ASP A 113 15.03 15.95 -5.83
CA ASP A 113 14.72 14.82 -4.96
C ASP A 113 15.82 14.56 -3.94
N ARG A 114 17.09 14.64 -4.38
CA ARG A 114 18.25 14.41 -3.50
C ARG A 114 18.31 15.44 -2.37
N GLU A 115 18.04 16.71 -2.69
CA GLU A 115 18.03 17.80 -1.70
C GLU A 115 16.90 17.63 -0.68
N ARG A 116 15.73 17.14 -1.11
CA ARG A 116 14.60 16.84 -0.22
C ARG A 116 14.92 15.68 0.71
N VAL A 117 15.47 14.58 0.17
CA VAL A 117 15.84 13.42 0.98
C VAL A 117 16.98 13.76 1.96
N ASP A 118 17.99 14.53 1.55
CA ASP A 118 19.06 15.02 2.43
C ASP A 118 18.51 15.89 3.58
N ALA A 119 17.55 16.77 3.29
CA ALA A 119 16.89 17.59 4.30
C ALA A 119 16.10 16.74 5.29
N VAL A 120 15.32 15.78 4.81
CA VAL A 120 14.59 14.84 5.68
C VAL A 120 15.55 14.02 6.53
N ARG A 121 16.65 13.53 5.97
CA ARG A 121 17.67 12.79 6.73
C ARG A 121 18.30 13.67 7.83
N LYS A 122 18.48 14.97 7.59
CA LYS A 122 18.95 15.92 8.64
C LYS A 122 17.92 16.09 9.75
N GLY A 123 16.63 16.22 9.40
CA GLY A 123 15.55 16.35 10.37
C GLY A 123 15.28 15.06 11.18
N ALA A 124 15.54 13.90 10.59
CA ALA A 124 15.29 12.60 11.19
C ALA A 124 16.46 11.62 10.94
N PRO A 125 17.63 11.83 11.62
CA PRO A 125 18.87 11.13 11.29
C PRO A 125 18.81 9.62 11.48
N ASP A 126 18.03 9.11 12.44
CA ASP A 126 17.99 7.70 12.83
C ASP A 126 16.74 6.97 12.31
N VAL A 127 15.84 7.66 11.60
CA VAL A 127 14.58 7.08 11.11
C VAL A 127 14.81 6.37 9.79
N ARG A 128 14.14 5.24 9.60
CA ARG A 128 14.12 4.52 8.33
C ARG A 128 13.42 5.37 7.25
N LEU A 129 13.94 5.36 6.02
CA LEU A 129 13.38 6.13 4.91
C LEU A 129 13.04 5.21 3.74
N ILE A 130 11.85 5.39 3.21
CA ILE A 130 11.44 4.89 1.90
C ILE A 130 10.96 6.06 1.04
N VAL A 131 11.06 5.94 -0.26
CA VAL A 131 10.66 7.01 -1.17
C VAL A 131 9.71 6.48 -2.24
N ASP A 132 8.80 7.35 -2.66
CA ASP A 132 7.87 7.09 -3.75
C ASP A 132 8.15 8.11 -4.86
N ALA A 133 8.70 7.63 -5.95
CA ALA A 133 9.05 8.45 -7.10
C ALA A 133 7.82 8.83 -7.95
N ASN A 134 6.68 8.22 -7.71
CA ASN A 134 5.40 8.50 -8.37
C ASN A 134 5.56 8.68 -9.89
N GLU A 135 6.19 7.70 -10.56
CA GLU A 135 6.35 7.64 -12.01
C GLU A 135 7.25 8.75 -12.62
N SER A 136 8.04 9.47 -11.81
CA SER A 136 8.68 10.71 -12.27
C SER A 136 10.09 10.55 -12.87
N TRP A 137 10.70 9.34 -12.84
CA TRP A 137 12.11 9.17 -13.18
C TRP A 137 12.41 8.68 -14.60
N ALA A 138 11.42 8.64 -15.50
CA ALA A 138 11.63 8.13 -16.87
C ALA A 138 12.74 8.84 -17.67
N ALA A 139 13.03 10.12 -17.36
CA ALA A 139 14.06 10.91 -18.02
C ALA A 139 15.39 10.98 -17.25
N LEU A 140 15.49 10.30 -16.12
CA LEU A 140 16.66 10.37 -15.22
C LEU A 140 17.58 9.16 -15.42
N ASP A 141 18.82 9.29 -14.95
CA ASP A 141 19.71 8.16 -14.73
C ASP A 141 19.30 7.45 -13.44
N ILE A 142 18.45 6.44 -13.57
CA ILE A 142 17.84 5.72 -12.44
C ILE A 142 18.89 5.08 -11.52
N GLU A 143 20.00 4.52 -12.08
CA GLU A 143 21.06 3.96 -11.26
C GLU A 143 21.78 5.03 -10.42
N ALA A 144 22.03 6.19 -11.02
CA ALA A 144 22.66 7.31 -10.32
C ALA A 144 21.75 7.90 -9.23
N GLU A 145 20.44 8.01 -9.51
CA GLU A 145 19.47 8.48 -8.50
C GLU A 145 19.34 7.47 -7.36
N ALA A 146 19.14 6.18 -7.66
CA ALA A 146 19.03 5.13 -6.65
C ALA A 146 20.29 5.05 -5.77
N SER A 147 21.48 5.19 -6.38
CA SER A 147 22.74 5.19 -5.65
C SER A 147 22.89 6.41 -4.74
N ALA A 148 22.47 7.58 -5.20
CA ALA A 148 22.51 8.80 -4.39
C ALA A 148 21.55 8.71 -3.19
N LEU A 149 20.33 8.20 -3.39
CA LEU A 149 19.36 8.03 -2.32
C LEU A 149 19.76 6.92 -1.33
N ALA A 150 20.36 5.84 -1.81
CA ALA A 150 20.91 4.79 -0.95
C ALA A 150 22.00 5.33 -0.04
N ALA A 151 22.86 6.23 -0.53
CA ALA A 151 23.88 6.89 0.28
C ALA A 151 23.30 7.79 1.38
N LEU A 152 22.06 8.26 1.22
CA LEU A 152 21.29 8.99 2.23
C LEU A 152 20.48 8.04 3.15
N GLY A 153 20.64 6.72 3.00
CA GLY A 153 20.00 5.71 3.83
C GLY A 153 18.54 5.41 3.45
N VAL A 154 18.14 5.69 2.20
CA VAL A 154 16.86 5.19 1.67
C VAL A 154 16.95 3.68 1.52
N GLU A 155 15.90 2.97 1.95
CA GLU A 155 15.86 1.50 1.95
C GLU A 155 15.12 0.91 0.74
N MET A 156 14.28 1.68 0.07
CA MET A 156 13.43 1.23 -1.03
C MET A 156 12.92 2.41 -1.84
N ILE A 157 12.74 2.21 -3.14
CA ILE A 157 12.19 3.18 -4.09
C ILE A 157 10.92 2.59 -4.71
N GLU A 158 9.80 3.28 -4.56
CA GLU A 158 8.51 2.91 -5.12
C GLU A 158 8.29 3.62 -6.46
N GLN A 159 7.76 2.90 -7.43
CA GLN A 159 7.33 3.30 -8.78
C GLN A 159 8.19 4.39 -9.44
N PRO A 160 9.44 4.07 -9.83
CA PRO A 160 10.32 5.08 -10.43
C PRO A 160 9.89 5.53 -11.82
N VAL A 161 9.26 4.67 -12.61
CA VAL A 161 8.89 4.94 -14.01
C VAL A 161 7.38 4.84 -14.24
N PRO A 162 6.83 5.54 -15.25
CA PRO A 162 5.42 5.47 -15.61
C PRO A 162 4.97 4.05 -15.99
N VAL A 163 3.72 3.73 -15.69
CA VAL A 163 3.06 2.50 -16.15
C VAL A 163 3.24 2.33 -17.66
N GLY A 164 3.64 1.12 -18.08
CA GLY A 164 3.94 0.80 -19.47
C GLY A 164 5.34 1.21 -19.94
N GLN A 165 6.15 1.84 -19.10
CA GLN A 165 7.55 2.14 -19.36
C GLN A 165 8.49 1.30 -18.47
N ASP A 166 7.98 0.24 -17.86
CA ASP A 166 8.71 -0.65 -16.95
C ASP A 166 10.00 -1.23 -17.55
N ALA A 167 10.03 -1.38 -18.88
CA ALA A 167 11.22 -1.81 -19.61
C ALA A 167 12.44 -0.86 -19.46
N LEU A 168 12.25 0.38 -19.01
CA LEU A 168 13.36 1.28 -18.65
C LEU A 168 14.16 0.76 -17.44
N LEU A 169 13.59 -0.16 -16.67
CA LEU A 169 14.25 -0.80 -15.52
C LEU A 169 15.04 -2.05 -15.92
N ASP A 170 14.98 -2.49 -17.18
CA ASP A 170 15.69 -3.69 -17.63
C ASP A 170 17.21 -3.51 -17.51
N GLY A 171 17.84 -4.37 -16.70
CA GLY A 171 19.28 -4.32 -16.47
C GLY A 171 19.76 -3.23 -15.50
N ILE A 172 18.88 -2.39 -14.94
CA ILE A 172 19.22 -1.39 -13.92
C ILE A 172 19.77 -2.07 -12.66
N LYS A 173 20.91 -1.56 -12.17
CA LYS A 173 21.53 -2.05 -10.92
C LYS A 173 21.29 -1.06 -9.80
N SER A 174 20.15 -1.21 -9.14
CA SER A 174 19.84 -0.40 -7.97
C SER A 174 20.46 -1.02 -6.70
N PRO A 175 21.12 -0.22 -5.83
CA PRO A 175 21.61 -0.70 -4.54
C PRO A 175 20.48 -0.94 -3.53
N VAL A 176 19.27 -0.45 -3.81
CA VAL A 176 18.07 -0.62 -2.99
C VAL A 176 16.94 -1.19 -3.86
N PRO A 177 16.00 -1.95 -3.27
CA PRO A 177 14.88 -2.53 -4.02
C PRO A 177 14.04 -1.47 -4.73
N LEU A 178 13.66 -1.75 -5.98
CA LEU A 178 12.66 -1.03 -6.74
C LEU A 178 11.32 -1.77 -6.63
N LEU A 179 10.27 -1.09 -6.21
CA LEU A 179 8.93 -1.67 -6.05
C LEU A 179 7.94 -1.07 -7.04
N ALA A 180 7.05 -1.93 -7.58
CA ALA A 180 5.91 -1.50 -8.39
C ALA A 180 4.74 -1.10 -7.49
N ASP A 181 4.12 0.05 -7.76
CA ASP A 181 2.82 0.46 -7.22
C ASP A 181 1.78 0.51 -8.34
N GLU A 182 1.81 1.54 -9.17
CA GLU A 182 0.87 1.74 -10.28
C GLU A 182 0.98 0.63 -11.34
N SER A 183 2.17 0.07 -11.54
CA SER A 183 2.41 -1.04 -12.48
C SER A 183 1.93 -2.41 -11.95
N CYS A 184 1.50 -2.52 -10.68
CA CYS A 184 1.01 -3.75 -10.08
C CYS A 184 -0.37 -3.54 -9.46
N GLN A 185 -1.42 -3.86 -10.18
CA GLN A 185 -2.79 -3.65 -9.72
C GLN A 185 -3.49 -4.95 -9.30
N SER A 186 -3.04 -6.09 -9.83
CA SER A 186 -3.60 -7.40 -9.55
C SER A 186 -2.55 -8.50 -9.66
N SER A 187 -2.92 -9.73 -9.35
CA SER A 187 -2.05 -10.90 -9.56
C SER A 187 -1.68 -11.14 -11.02
N ALA A 188 -2.45 -10.61 -11.97
CA ALA A 188 -2.14 -10.70 -13.40
C ALA A 188 -0.87 -9.93 -13.79
N ASP A 189 -0.45 -8.95 -12.98
CA ASP A 189 0.70 -8.09 -13.26
C ASP A 189 2.01 -8.66 -12.67
N LEU A 190 1.93 -9.73 -11.87
CA LEU A 190 3.10 -10.26 -11.14
C LEU A 190 4.22 -10.76 -12.05
N GLU A 191 3.90 -11.31 -13.22
CA GLU A 191 4.93 -11.75 -14.19
C GLU A 191 5.74 -10.56 -14.71
N LEU A 192 5.07 -9.44 -15.04
CA LEU A 192 5.73 -8.19 -15.42
C LEU A 192 6.56 -7.64 -14.27
N CYS A 193 5.99 -7.61 -13.06
CA CYS A 193 6.68 -7.10 -11.87
C CYS A 193 7.93 -7.93 -11.54
N ALA A 194 7.85 -9.26 -11.60
CA ALA A 194 9.00 -10.14 -11.36
C ALA A 194 10.13 -9.96 -12.38
N ARG A 195 9.83 -9.40 -13.54
CA ARG A 195 10.84 -9.10 -14.57
C ARG A 195 11.59 -7.81 -14.32
N TYR A 196 10.94 -6.79 -13.81
CA TYR A 196 11.48 -5.43 -13.78
C TYR A 196 11.65 -4.84 -12.37
N TYR A 197 11.03 -5.44 -11.36
CA TYR A 197 11.01 -4.94 -9.99
C TYR A 197 11.49 -6.00 -8.99
N ASP A 198 11.95 -5.54 -7.84
CA ASP A 198 12.34 -6.41 -6.71
C ASP A 198 11.17 -6.71 -5.76
N GLY A 199 10.05 -6.02 -5.93
CA GLY A 199 8.87 -6.18 -5.10
C GLY A 199 7.67 -5.38 -5.60
N ILE A 200 6.58 -5.46 -4.84
CA ILE A 200 5.31 -4.80 -5.17
C ILE A 200 4.71 -4.12 -3.95
N ASN A 201 3.92 -3.07 -4.18
CA ASN A 201 3.05 -2.46 -3.19
C ASN A 201 1.60 -2.92 -3.42
N ILE A 202 1.08 -3.73 -2.50
CA ILE A 202 -0.33 -4.17 -2.54
C ILE A 202 -1.19 -3.10 -1.88
N LYS A 203 -2.18 -2.59 -2.63
CA LYS A 203 -3.25 -1.72 -2.11
C LYS A 203 -4.59 -2.35 -2.45
N LEU A 204 -5.45 -2.52 -1.46
CA LEU A 204 -6.74 -3.18 -1.66
C LEU A 204 -7.64 -2.42 -2.64
N ASP A 205 -7.51 -1.09 -2.67
CA ASP A 205 -8.25 -0.23 -3.62
C ASP A 205 -7.88 -0.52 -5.08
N LYS A 206 -6.62 -0.88 -5.36
CA LYS A 206 -6.18 -1.34 -6.69
C LYS A 206 -6.63 -2.77 -6.94
N ALA A 207 -6.28 -3.66 -6.00
CA ALA A 207 -6.51 -5.10 -6.11
C ALA A 207 -8.01 -5.46 -6.15
N GLY A 208 -8.87 -4.60 -5.60
CA GLY A 208 -10.29 -4.84 -5.50
C GLY A 208 -10.67 -5.82 -4.38
N GLY A 209 -9.99 -5.73 -3.25
CA GLY A 209 -10.37 -6.40 -2.01
C GLY A 209 -9.37 -7.38 -1.42
N LEU A 210 -9.76 -7.95 -0.28
CA LEU A 210 -8.91 -8.84 0.51
C LEU A 210 -8.62 -10.16 -0.21
N THR A 211 -9.58 -10.69 -0.96
CA THR A 211 -9.44 -11.96 -1.71
C THR A 211 -8.26 -11.88 -2.68
N GLU A 212 -8.22 -10.86 -3.53
CA GLU A 212 -7.15 -10.67 -4.50
C GLU A 212 -5.84 -10.28 -3.82
N ALA A 213 -5.88 -9.42 -2.80
CA ALA A 213 -4.67 -9.00 -2.07
C ALA A 213 -3.96 -10.19 -1.40
N LEU A 214 -4.70 -11.13 -0.79
CA LEU A 214 -4.14 -12.36 -0.22
C LEU A 214 -3.58 -13.29 -1.30
N LYS A 215 -4.20 -13.34 -2.48
CA LYS A 215 -3.67 -14.08 -3.63
C LYS A 215 -2.38 -13.45 -4.11
N MET A 216 -2.36 -12.14 -4.34
CA MET A 216 -1.16 -11.39 -4.74
C MET A 216 0.01 -11.62 -3.78
N ALA A 217 -0.23 -11.55 -2.46
CA ALA A 217 0.82 -11.74 -1.47
C ALA A 217 1.46 -13.14 -1.57
N ARG A 218 0.66 -14.20 -1.71
CA ARG A 218 1.16 -15.57 -1.87
C ARG A 218 1.92 -15.79 -3.18
N GLU A 219 1.38 -15.28 -4.27
CA GLU A 219 1.98 -15.46 -5.60
C GLU A 219 3.24 -14.61 -5.75
N ALA A 220 3.29 -13.40 -5.20
CA ALA A 220 4.48 -12.56 -5.16
C ALA A 220 5.62 -13.21 -4.37
N GLU A 221 5.32 -13.82 -3.21
CA GLU A 221 6.31 -14.59 -2.44
C GLU A 221 6.86 -15.76 -3.27
N ALA A 222 6.00 -16.49 -3.98
CA ALA A 222 6.41 -17.58 -4.87
C ALA A 222 7.29 -17.10 -6.04
N CYS A 223 7.12 -15.86 -6.49
CA CYS A 223 7.96 -15.22 -7.50
C CYS A 223 9.24 -14.58 -6.91
N GLY A 224 9.44 -14.61 -5.59
CA GLY A 224 10.58 -14.00 -4.91
C GLY A 224 10.49 -12.47 -4.79
N LEU A 225 9.31 -11.88 -5.01
CA LEU A 225 9.07 -10.46 -4.87
C LEU A 225 8.91 -10.05 -3.39
N LYS A 226 9.53 -8.94 -3.03
CA LYS A 226 9.32 -8.31 -1.72
C LYS A 226 7.95 -7.66 -1.65
N LEU A 227 7.39 -7.59 -0.45
CA LEU A 227 6.07 -7.03 -0.24
C LEU A 227 6.13 -5.71 0.53
N MET A 228 5.43 -4.73 0.01
CA MET A 228 4.92 -3.57 0.70
C MET A 228 3.40 -3.64 0.69
N VAL A 229 2.75 -3.16 1.73
CA VAL A 229 1.31 -2.96 1.77
C VAL A 229 1.03 -1.51 2.08
N GLY A 230 0.33 -0.86 1.17
CA GLY A 230 -0.07 0.53 1.27
C GLY A 230 -1.58 0.72 1.29
N CYS A 231 -1.98 1.99 1.42
CA CYS A 231 -3.38 2.40 1.34
C CYS A 231 -3.51 3.72 0.57
N MET A 232 -4.75 4.05 0.23
CA MET A 232 -5.15 5.40 -0.09
C MET A 232 -5.62 6.11 1.18
N LEU A 233 -5.93 7.41 1.11
CA LEU A 233 -6.55 8.12 2.23
C LEU A 233 -7.86 7.43 2.59
N SER A 234 -7.94 6.85 3.78
CA SER A 234 -9.08 6.06 4.21
C SER A 234 -9.17 5.98 5.74
N THR A 235 -10.33 5.57 6.24
CA THR A 235 -10.54 5.32 7.66
C THR A 235 -9.90 3.99 8.10
N SER A 236 -9.81 3.78 9.41
CA SER A 236 -9.41 2.49 9.98
C SER A 236 -10.21 1.30 9.44
N LEU A 237 -11.50 1.48 9.14
CA LEU A 237 -12.31 0.43 8.53
C LEU A 237 -11.76 0.04 7.14
N GLY A 238 -11.36 1.02 6.34
CA GLY A 238 -10.83 0.77 5.00
C GLY A 238 -9.47 0.07 5.01
N ILE A 239 -8.61 0.36 5.99
CA ILE A 239 -7.30 -0.30 6.10
C ILE A 239 -7.32 -1.60 6.91
N ALA A 240 -8.39 -1.92 7.65
CA ALA A 240 -8.43 -3.11 8.50
C ALA A 240 -8.15 -4.42 7.75
N PRO A 241 -8.68 -4.67 6.55
CA PRO A 241 -8.31 -5.86 5.78
C PRO A 241 -6.86 -5.81 5.28
N ALA A 242 -6.35 -4.62 4.89
CA ALA A 242 -4.97 -4.43 4.48
C ALA A 242 -3.97 -4.74 5.61
N PHE A 243 -4.33 -4.44 6.86
CA PHE A 243 -3.53 -4.77 8.04
C PHE A 243 -3.29 -6.28 8.19
N LEU A 244 -4.22 -7.13 7.74
CA LEU A 244 -4.02 -8.58 7.71
C LEU A 244 -2.98 -9.00 6.66
N VAL A 245 -3.05 -8.41 5.46
CA VAL A 245 -2.08 -8.66 4.38
C VAL A 245 -0.70 -8.15 4.79
N ALA A 246 -0.65 -7.01 5.45
CA ALA A 246 0.58 -6.34 5.89
C ALA A 246 1.39 -7.15 6.92
N GLN A 247 0.80 -8.19 7.56
CA GLN A 247 1.54 -9.07 8.48
C GLN A 247 2.70 -9.82 7.80
N ALA A 248 2.70 -9.94 6.47
CA ALA A 248 3.76 -10.54 5.66
C ALA A 248 4.68 -9.51 4.97
N ALA A 249 4.40 -8.22 5.09
CA ALA A 249 5.11 -7.17 4.37
C ALA A 249 6.41 -6.72 5.07
N LEU A 250 7.39 -6.31 4.28
CA LEU A 250 8.63 -5.68 4.77
C LEU A 250 8.43 -4.20 5.08
N TRP A 251 7.58 -3.53 4.31
CA TRP A 251 7.20 -2.14 4.48
C TRP A 251 5.69 -2.02 4.55
N VAL A 252 5.23 -1.21 5.49
CA VAL A 252 3.81 -0.95 5.71
C VAL A 252 3.58 0.55 5.63
N ASP A 253 2.60 0.98 4.84
CA ASP A 253 2.22 2.36 4.61
C ASP A 253 0.70 2.48 4.74
N LEU A 254 0.23 2.32 5.98
CA LEU A 254 -1.18 2.34 6.36
C LEU A 254 -1.49 3.55 7.24
N ASP A 255 -0.98 4.71 6.87
CA ASP A 255 -1.11 5.96 7.59
C ASP A 255 -2.39 6.75 7.25
N GLY A 256 -3.21 6.25 6.32
CA GLY A 256 -4.44 6.93 5.88
C GLY A 256 -5.29 7.49 7.02
N PRO A 257 -5.61 6.73 8.08
CA PRO A 257 -6.42 7.24 9.19
C PRO A 257 -5.79 8.38 9.98
N ILE A 258 -4.46 8.44 10.06
CA ILE A 258 -3.73 9.51 10.77
C ILE A 258 -3.90 10.86 10.07
N LEU A 259 -4.12 10.83 8.77
CA LEU A 259 -4.24 12.02 7.91
C LEU A 259 -5.67 12.55 7.85
N LEU A 260 -6.64 11.87 8.47
CA LEU A 260 -8.03 12.32 8.55
C LEU A 260 -8.23 13.29 9.71
N ALA A 261 -9.20 14.20 9.55
CA ALA A 261 -9.64 15.06 10.64
C ALA A 261 -10.35 14.26 11.74
N GLU A 262 -11.01 13.16 11.40
CA GLU A 262 -11.75 12.28 12.30
C GLU A 262 -11.77 10.86 11.72
N ASP A 263 -11.48 9.86 12.54
CA ASP A 263 -11.58 8.45 12.20
C ASP A 263 -12.83 7.85 12.86
N ARG A 264 -13.07 6.56 12.68
CA ARG A 264 -14.19 5.83 13.29
C ARG A 264 -13.92 5.57 14.78
N GLU A 265 -15.01 5.48 15.57
CA GLU A 265 -14.95 5.29 17.03
C GLU A 265 -14.11 4.09 17.46
N ASP A 266 -14.24 2.93 16.79
CA ASP A 266 -13.48 1.70 17.09
C ASP A 266 -12.31 1.52 16.12
N GLY A 267 -11.65 2.61 15.71
CA GLY A 267 -10.52 2.61 14.79
C GLY A 267 -9.23 2.04 15.40
N PHE A 268 -8.22 1.84 14.56
CA PHE A 268 -6.88 1.51 15.02
C PHE A 268 -6.30 2.60 15.91
N ARG A 269 -5.50 2.18 16.88
CA ARG A 269 -4.66 3.12 17.63
C ARG A 269 -3.29 3.21 16.96
N PHE A 270 -2.78 4.43 16.89
CA PHE A 270 -1.46 4.71 16.36
C PHE A 270 -0.58 5.17 17.52
N GLU A 271 0.34 4.31 17.95
CA GLU A 271 1.17 4.55 19.13
C GLU A 271 2.65 4.50 18.71
N GLN A 272 3.33 5.63 18.74
CA GLN A 272 4.75 5.74 18.37
C GLN A 272 5.06 5.12 16.99
N GLY A 273 4.24 5.42 15.98
CA GLY A 273 4.40 4.89 14.63
C GLY A 273 3.98 3.42 14.46
N MET A 274 3.41 2.79 15.49
CA MET A 274 2.86 1.45 15.42
C MET A 274 1.35 1.49 15.24
N ILE A 275 0.82 0.68 14.33
CA ILE A 275 -0.62 0.38 14.23
C ILE A 275 -0.94 -0.74 15.21
N VAL A 276 -1.88 -0.47 16.08
CA VAL A 276 -2.34 -1.43 17.10
C VAL A 276 -3.84 -1.65 16.91
N ALA A 277 -4.26 -2.90 16.72
CA ALA A 277 -5.66 -3.25 16.67
C ALA A 277 -6.32 -2.97 18.03
N SER A 278 -7.56 -2.43 18.01
CA SER A 278 -8.36 -2.12 19.19
C SER A 278 -8.88 -3.38 19.87
#